data_00b1f186933fb56e0e45eeb1d87561e2
#
_entry.id   00b1f186933fb56e0e45eeb1d87561e2
#
_cell.length_a   1.000
_cell.length_b   1.000
_cell.length_c   1.000
_cell.angle_alpha   90.00
_cell.angle_beta   90.00
_cell.angle_gamma   90.00
#
_symmetry.space_group_name_H-M   'P 1'
#
loop_
_entity.id
_entity.type
_entity.pdbx_description
1 polymer ?
#
loop_
_entity_poly.entity_id
_entity_poly.type
_entity_poly.pdbx_seq_one_letter_code
_entity_poly.pdbx_strand_id
1 'polypeptide(L)'
;MRAHGRKIAIIGGGFSGSLLAVQLLRSTSPSDNIMLIERNAAFGRGVAYATGNDSHLLNVRAGNMSAFSGRPDHFLEWLQHHPQPGSGGMVTTADRLTFVSRRIYGTYIQDILTSEIAGQSGAPRLGLVADEAVTLHDTGGGFRVEVAGGRQYDADIVVLAVGNFPPEGDEPGYIANPWDPQALTGIRQESAVLLVGTGLTMIDTVISLLDQNHAGPILAISRRGLLPRTHAAVTAIKPFLPAAAAPRTVPALMRRIRQEVDRAGADEHRWRAVIDSLRPDTRDLWISLPPAEKRRFLRHVRPWWDVHRHRMAPSVAARIEAARSTGQLTIRRARLGRLVRKGQLVDAELLPVFGAPS
;
A
#
# COMPACT_ATOMS: atom_id res chain seq x y z
N MET A 1 15.09 -41.05 -15.68
CA MET A 1 13.94 -40.15 -15.84
C MET A 1 14.46 -38.73 -15.92
N ARG A 2 14.32 -38.02 -17.05
CA ARG A 2 14.59 -36.59 -17.10
C ARG A 2 13.50 -35.93 -16.26
N ALA A 3 13.87 -35.25 -15.20
CA ALA A 3 12.93 -34.47 -14.41
C ALA A 3 12.34 -33.40 -15.36
N HIS A 4 11.08 -33.54 -15.73
CA HIS A 4 10.38 -32.50 -16.46
C HIS A 4 10.36 -31.26 -15.55
N GLY A 5 10.80 -30.12 -16.09
CA GLY A 5 10.72 -28.86 -15.37
C GLY A 5 9.27 -28.51 -15.02
N ARG A 6 9.05 -27.93 -13.85
CA ARG A 6 7.72 -27.51 -13.38
C ARG A 6 7.26 -26.30 -14.16
N LYS A 7 5.96 -26.24 -14.41
CA LYS A 7 5.26 -25.07 -14.94
C LYS A 7 4.61 -24.30 -13.79
N ILE A 8 5.03 -23.07 -13.54
CA ILE A 8 4.54 -22.24 -12.44
C ILE A 8 3.81 -21.04 -13.05
N ALA A 9 2.51 -20.90 -12.77
CA ALA A 9 1.74 -19.73 -13.16
C ALA A 9 1.54 -18.79 -11.96
N ILE A 10 1.83 -17.50 -12.16
CA ILE A 10 1.60 -16.44 -11.17
C ILE A 10 0.49 -15.54 -11.75
N ILE A 11 -0.63 -15.46 -11.05
CA ILE A 11 -1.78 -14.62 -11.44
C ILE A 11 -1.71 -13.31 -10.64
N GLY A 12 -1.50 -12.20 -11.35
CA GLY A 12 -1.26 -10.87 -10.83
C GLY A 12 0.21 -10.46 -10.94
N GLY A 13 0.51 -9.58 -11.89
CA GLY A 13 1.85 -9.05 -12.19
C GLY A 13 2.18 -7.75 -11.45
N GLY A 14 1.50 -7.45 -10.34
CA GLY A 14 1.84 -6.32 -9.47
C GLY A 14 3.15 -6.55 -8.70
N PHE A 15 3.38 -5.77 -7.65
CA PHE A 15 4.59 -5.85 -6.81
C PHE A 15 4.93 -7.28 -6.36
N SER A 16 3.96 -7.96 -5.74
CA SER A 16 4.19 -9.30 -5.16
C SER A 16 4.47 -10.35 -6.22
N GLY A 17 3.66 -10.39 -7.29
CA GLY A 17 3.83 -11.38 -8.36
C GLY A 17 5.11 -11.18 -9.15
N SER A 18 5.47 -9.95 -9.46
CA SER A 18 6.71 -9.63 -10.19
C SER A 18 7.95 -9.98 -9.38
N LEU A 19 8.00 -9.63 -8.09
CA LEU A 19 9.12 -10.03 -7.24
C LEU A 19 9.18 -11.52 -6.97
N LEU A 20 8.04 -12.21 -6.88
CA LEU A 20 8.00 -13.66 -6.80
C LEU A 20 8.59 -14.29 -8.06
N ALA A 21 8.22 -13.79 -9.26
CA ALA A 21 8.78 -14.27 -10.53
C ALA A 21 10.32 -14.13 -10.54
N VAL A 22 10.84 -12.97 -10.12
CA VAL A 22 12.29 -12.72 -9.98
C VAL A 22 12.93 -13.72 -9.01
N GLN A 23 12.34 -13.95 -7.84
CA GLN A 23 12.89 -14.90 -6.87
C GLN A 23 12.87 -16.34 -7.37
N LEU A 24 11.80 -16.75 -8.06
CA LEU A 24 11.71 -18.07 -8.67
C LEU A 24 12.75 -18.26 -9.77
N LEU A 25 13.00 -17.26 -10.63
CA LEU A 25 14.05 -17.31 -11.64
C LEU A 25 15.44 -17.59 -11.02
N ARG A 26 15.71 -17.00 -9.84
CA ARG A 26 16.99 -17.13 -9.13
C ARG A 26 17.13 -18.43 -8.36
N SER A 27 16.04 -19.01 -7.89
CA SER A 27 16.06 -20.09 -6.89
C SER A 27 15.57 -21.44 -7.42
N THR A 28 14.92 -21.49 -8.59
CA THR A 28 14.39 -22.75 -9.13
C THR A 28 15.29 -23.35 -10.20
N SER A 29 15.00 -24.64 -10.56
CA SER A 29 15.76 -25.33 -11.61
C SER A 29 15.73 -24.58 -12.94
N PRO A 30 16.81 -24.58 -13.72
CA PRO A 30 16.82 -24.06 -15.09
C PRO A 30 15.79 -24.68 -16.02
N SER A 31 15.26 -25.86 -15.68
CA SER A 31 14.19 -26.54 -16.43
C SER A 31 12.78 -26.03 -16.07
N ASP A 32 12.62 -25.31 -14.96
CA ASP A 32 11.32 -24.80 -14.55
C ASP A 32 10.91 -23.59 -15.40
N ASN A 33 9.65 -23.55 -15.84
CA ASN A 33 9.07 -22.47 -16.61
C ASN A 33 8.09 -21.67 -15.74
N ILE A 34 8.20 -20.36 -15.80
CA ILE A 34 7.38 -19.43 -15.02
C ILE A 34 6.55 -18.60 -15.99
N MET A 35 5.30 -18.40 -15.67
CA MET A 35 4.39 -17.53 -16.41
C MET A 35 3.82 -16.50 -15.44
N LEU A 36 3.91 -15.22 -15.79
CA LEU A 36 3.36 -14.11 -15.05
C LEU A 36 2.22 -13.49 -15.85
N ILE A 37 1.00 -13.55 -15.31
CA ILE A 37 -0.22 -13.09 -15.97
C ILE A 37 -0.66 -11.78 -15.31
N GLU A 38 -0.84 -10.70 -16.10
CA GLU A 38 -1.31 -9.41 -15.61
C GLU A 38 -2.26 -8.76 -16.61
N ARG A 39 -3.47 -8.41 -16.14
CA ARG A 39 -4.54 -7.87 -17.00
C ARG A 39 -4.20 -6.54 -17.67
N ASN A 40 -3.45 -5.68 -16.99
CA ASN A 40 -3.18 -4.30 -17.47
C ASN A 40 -1.83 -4.16 -18.20
N ALA A 41 -1.13 -5.24 -18.50
CA ALA A 41 0.22 -5.25 -19.09
C ALA A 41 1.27 -4.39 -18.31
N ALA A 42 0.92 -3.86 -17.14
CA ALA A 42 1.76 -2.99 -16.33
C ALA A 42 2.49 -3.80 -15.25
N PHE A 43 3.30 -4.78 -15.69
CA PHE A 43 4.07 -5.63 -14.79
C PHE A 43 4.94 -4.80 -13.83
N GLY A 44 5.02 -5.22 -12.56
CA GLY A 44 5.84 -4.57 -11.52
C GLY A 44 5.10 -3.52 -10.69
N ARG A 45 4.07 -2.89 -11.20
CA ARG A 45 3.44 -1.74 -10.54
C ARG A 45 2.28 -2.13 -9.61
N GLY A 46 1.28 -2.84 -10.13
CA GLY A 46 0.02 -3.04 -9.40
C GLY A 46 -0.63 -1.71 -8.98
N VAL A 47 -1.75 -1.78 -8.27
CA VAL A 47 -2.53 -0.59 -7.87
C VAL A 47 -1.71 0.40 -7.03
N ALA A 48 -0.83 -0.10 -6.14
CA ALA A 48 -0.10 0.75 -5.19
C ALA A 48 0.95 1.67 -5.84
N TYR A 49 1.51 1.27 -6.99
CA TYR A 49 2.63 1.95 -7.64
C TYR A 49 2.33 2.37 -9.08
N ALA A 50 1.09 2.22 -9.53
CA ALA A 50 0.64 2.61 -10.87
C ALA A 50 0.17 4.07 -10.95
N THR A 51 0.16 4.81 -9.85
CA THR A 51 -0.29 6.21 -9.84
C THR A 51 0.49 7.08 -10.81
N GLY A 52 -0.23 7.93 -11.55
CA GLY A 52 0.35 8.96 -12.41
C GLY A 52 0.74 10.26 -11.67
N ASN A 53 0.38 10.38 -10.38
CA ASN A 53 0.66 11.58 -9.60
C ASN A 53 1.96 11.43 -8.80
N ASP A 54 2.94 12.29 -9.10
CA ASP A 54 4.25 12.29 -8.44
C ASP A 54 4.21 12.74 -6.99
N SER A 55 3.17 13.47 -6.59
CA SER A 55 2.95 13.87 -5.19
C SER A 55 2.48 12.73 -4.29
N HIS A 56 2.12 11.57 -4.86
CA HIS A 56 1.80 10.37 -4.09
C HIS A 56 3.08 9.71 -3.60
N LEU A 57 3.55 10.13 -2.44
CA LEU A 57 4.79 9.60 -1.86
C LEU A 57 4.59 8.24 -1.20
N LEU A 58 5.67 7.46 -1.15
CA LEU A 58 5.75 6.31 -0.26
C LEU A 58 5.53 6.76 1.19
N ASN A 59 4.85 5.95 1.95
CA ASN A 59 4.69 6.14 3.40
C ASN A 59 5.80 5.45 4.22
N VAL A 60 6.87 5.06 3.54
CA VAL A 60 8.08 4.45 4.09
C VAL A 60 9.28 5.14 3.45
N ARG A 61 10.31 5.36 4.23
CA ARG A 61 11.56 5.99 3.76
C ARG A 61 12.29 5.09 2.78
N ALA A 62 12.96 5.67 1.79
CA ALA A 62 13.67 4.96 0.74
C ALA A 62 14.67 3.91 1.26
N GLY A 63 15.38 4.22 2.36
CA GLY A 63 16.29 3.29 3.00
C GLY A 63 15.67 2.00 3.58
N ASN A 64 14.34 1.90 3.60
CA ASN A 64 13.60 0.72 4.07
C ASN A 64 12.75 0.09 2.96
N MET A 65 13.04 0.40 1.69
CA MET A 65 12.21 -0.02 0.54
C MET A 65 12.96 -0.90 -0.45
N SER A 66 14.10 -1.49 -0.07
CA SER A 66 14.76 -2.48 -0.91
C SER A 66 13.84 -3.67 -1.21
N ALA A 67 13.83 -4.12 -2.46
CA ALA A 67 13.14 -5.34 -2.88
C ALA A 67 13.85 -6.63 -2.40
N PHE A 68 15.10 -6.52 -1.94
CA PHE A 68 15.94 -7.65 -1.55
C PHE A 68 16.38 -7.54 -0.10
N SER A 69 16.00 -8.51 0.73
CA SER A 69 16.36 -8.55 2.15
C SER A 69 17.88 -8.63 2.39
N GLY A 70 18.61 -9.33 1.51
CA GLY A 70 20.07 -9.43 1.57
C GLY A 70 20.82 -8.20 1.05
N ARG A 71 20.14 -7.22 0.45
CA ARG A 71 20.72 -5.98 -0.08
C ARG A 71 19.88 -4.78 0.35
N PRO A 72 19.94 -4.36 1.62
CA PRO A 72 19.05 -3.34 2.17
C PRO A 72 19.14 -1.98 1.46
N ASP A 73 20.26 -1.68 0.82
CA ASP A 73 20.49 -0.42 0.12
C ASP A 73 20.21 -0.47 -1.39
N HIS A 74 19.77 -1.60 -1.94
CA HIS A 74 19.57 -1.79 -3.37
C HIS A 74 18.65 -0.74 -4.02
N PHE A 75 17.59 -0.30 -3.33
CA PHE A 75 16.74 0.76 -3.84
C PHE A 75 17.46 2.13 -3.85
N LEU A 76 18.27 2.42 -2.84
CA LEU A 76 19.07 3.65 -2.81
C LEU A 76 20.13 3.67 -3.90
N GLU A 77 20.83 2.54 -4.12
CA GLU A 77 21.78 2.36 -5.20
C GLU A 77 21.12 2.60 -6.57
N TRP A 78 19.93 2.02 -6.76
CA TRP A 78 19.14 2.22 -7.98
C TRP A 78 18.76 3.69 -8.19
N LEU A 79 18.28 4.38 -7.14
CA LEU A 79 17.92 5.80 -7.21
C LEU A 79 19.08 6.71 -7.61
N GLN A 80 20.32 6.39 -7.20
CA GLN A 80 21.52 7.16 -7.57
C GLN A 80 21.82 7.11 -9.06
N HIS A 81 21.44 6.03 -9.75
CA HIS A 81 21.70 5.82 -11.18
C HIS A 81 20.51 6.17 -12.07
N HIS A 82 19.36 6.52 -11.49
CA HIS A 82 18.14 6.81 -12.24
C HIS A 82 17.65 8.24 -11.94
N PRO A 83 17.86 9.19 -12.88
CA PRO A 83 17.39 10.57 -12.73
C PRO A 83 15.89 10.62 -12.50
N GLN A 84 15.46 11.42 -11.51
CA GLN A 84 14.06 11.54 -11.14
C GLN A 84 13.39 12.66 -11.94
N PRO A 85 12.29 12.41 -12.68
CA PRO A 85 11.52 13.47 -13.31
C PRO A 85 10.97 14.46 -12.27
N GLY A 86 11.17 15.76 -12.49
CA GLY A 86 10.57 16.81 -11.65
C GLY A 86 11.40 17.29 -10.44
N SER A 87 12.51 16.63 -10.13
CA SER A 87 13.48 17.17 -9.19
C SER A 87 14.48 18.03 -9.95
N GLY A 88 14.32 19.27 -10.21
CA GLY A 88 15.16 20.19 -11.00
C GLY A 88 16.70 20.01 -10.97
N GLY A 89 17.16 18.80 -10.78
CA GLY A 89 18.51 18.30 -10.75
C GLY A 89 18.50 16.84 -10.32
N MET A 90 19.55 16.10 -10.69
CA MET A 90 19.86 14.77 -10.18
C MET A 90 19.71 14.82 -8.65
N VAL A 91 18.88 13.94 -8.08
CA VAL A 91 18.91 13.67 -6.62
C VAL A 91 20.26 13.01 -6.37
N THR A 92 21.28 13.84 -6.14
CA THR A 92 22.68 13.45 -6.06
C THR A 92 23.00 12.62 -4.81
N THR A 93 22.07 12.59 -3.84
CA THR A 93 22.10 11.70 -2.68
C THR A 93 20.67 11.48 -2.24
N ALA A 94 20.03 10.39 -2.66
CA ALA A 94 18.84 9.92 -1.99
C ALA A 94 19.25 9.50 -0.58
N ASP A 95 19.09 10.40 0.38
CA ASP A 95 19.27 10.09 1.79
C ASP A 95 18.31 8.94 2.14
N ARG A 96 18.78 8.01 2.95
CA ARG A 96 17.96 6.92 3.51
C ARG A 96 16.64 7.41 4.11
N LEU A 97 16.56 8.66 4.51
CA LEU A 97 15.38 9.30 5.11
C LEU A 97 14.42 9.91 4.09
N THR A 98 14.75 9.95 2.80
CA THR A 98 13.94 10.53 1.73
C THR A 98 12.65 9.73 1.51
N PHE A 99 11.56 10.44 1.21
CA PHE A 99 10.30 9.87 0.73
C PHE A 99 10.19 10.07 -0.76
N VAL A 100 10.06 8.98 -1.49
CA VAL A 100 10.07 8.93 -2.95
C VAL A 100 8.65 8.72 -3.47
N SER A 101 8.35 9.20 -4.68
CA SER A 101 7.07 8.95 -5.34
C SER A 101 6.84 7.44 -5.52
N ARG A 102 5.58 7.02 -5.35
CA ARG A 102 5.16 5.63 -5.61
C ARG A 102 5.40 5.21 -7.06
N ARG A 103 5.25 6.14 -8.02
CA ARG A 103 5.52 5.88 -9.42
C ARG A 103 6.99 5.48 -9.66
N ILE A 104 7.92 6.19 -9.04
CA ILE A 104 9.34 5.90 -9.11
C ILE A 104 9.65 4.51 -8.54
N TYR A 105 9.04 4.15 -7.42
CA TYR A 105 9.19 2.81 -6.86
C TYR A 105 8.62 1.73 -7.80
N GLY A 106 7.51 2.01 -8.48
CA GLY A 106 6.99 1.14 -9.53
C GLY A 106 7.97 0.91 -10.68
N THR A 107 8.67 1.97 -11.13
CA THR A 107 9.74 1.86 -12.13
C THR A 107 10.90 1.00 -11.64
N TYR A 108 11.33 1.17 -10.38
CA TYR A 108 12.34 0.32 -9.76
C TYR A 108 11.99 -1.17 -9.82
N ILE A 109 10.74 -1.55 -9.52
CA ILE A 109 10.30 -2.94 -9.58
C ILE A 109 10.25 -3.45 -11.03
N GLN A 110 9.83 -2.59 -11.98
CA GLN A 110 9.86 -2.93 -13.40
C GLN A 110 11.29 -3.19 -13.90
N ASP A 111 12.23 -2.34 -13.52
CA ASP A 111 13.62 -2.49 -13.92
C ASP A 111 14.26 -3.76 -13.36
N ILE A 112 13.93 -4.12 -12.12
CA ILE A 112 14.35 -5.41 -11.56
C ILE A 112 13.84 -6.56 -12.41
N LEU A 113 12.54 -6.57 -12.75
CA LEU A 113 11.94 -7.64 -13.55
C LEU A 113 12.56 -7.70 -14.94
N THR A 114 12.70 -6.56 -15.60
CA THR A 114 13.29 -6.46 -16.95
C THR A 114 14.74 -6.90 -16.97
N SER A 115 15.54 -6.45 -15.99
CA SER A 115 16.95 -6.85 -15.87
C SER A 115 17.10 -8.35 -15.62
N GLU A 116 16.22 -8.95 -14.83
CA GLU A 116 16.25 -10.38 -14.57
C GLU A 116 15.88 -11.20 -15.81
N ILE A 117 14.93 -10.71 -16.62
CA ILE A 117 14.57 -11.34 -17.89
C ILE A 117 15.75 -11.24 -18.89
N ALA A 118 16.36 -10.07 -19.01
CA ALA A 118 17.49 -9.84 -19.91
C ALA A 118 18.75 -10.61 -19.52
N GLY A 119 18.96 -10.85 -18.22
CA GLY A 119 20.11 -11.59 -17.67
C GLY A 119 20.04 -13.11 -17.85
N GLN A 120 18.93 -13.66 -18.38
CA GLN A 120 18.81 -15.10 -18.60
C GLN A 120 19.69 -15.55 -19.76
N SER A 121 20.56 -16.52 -19.51
CA SER A 121 21.32 -17.22 -20.55
C SER A 121 20.52 -18.44 -21.03
N GLY A 122 20.24 -18.54 -22.31
CA GLY A 122 19.50 -19.65 -22.93
C GLY A 122 18.02 -19.32 -23.24
N ALA A 123 17.17 -20.33 -23.31
CA ALA A 123 15.76 -20.13 -23.57
C ALA A 123 15.07 -19.37 -22.42
N PRO A 124 14.19 -18.40 -22.74
CA PRO A 124 13.49 -17.63 -21.72
C PRO A 124 12.66 -18.54 -20.81
N ARG A 125 12.87 -18.44 -19.50
CA ARG A 125 12.13 -19.22 -18.47
C ARG A 125 10.91 -18.47 -17.94
N LEU A 126 10.83 -17.16 -18.15
CA LEU A 126 9.70 -16.34 -17.75
C LEU A 126 8.96 -15.83 -18.98
N GLY A 127 7.69 -16.26 -19.09
CA GLY A 127 6.73 -15.70 -20.03
C GLY A 127 5.85 -14.64 -19.37
N LEU A 128 5.70 -13.49 -20.02
CA LEU A 128 4.76 -12.46 -19.62
C LEU A 128 3.47 -12.57 -20.44
N VAL A 129 2.33 -12.65 -19.76
CA VAL A 129 1.01 -12.73 -20.39
C VAL A 129 0.21 -11.50 -20.01
N ALA A 130 0.03 -10.59 -20.97
CA ALA A 130 -0.81 -9.42 -20.82
C ALA A 130 -2.27 -9.79 -21.11
N ASP A 131 -2.96 -10.35 -20.12
CA ASP A 131 -4.35 -10.78 -20.21
C ASP A 131 -4.94 -11.01 -18.81
N GLU A 132 -6.26 -11.05 -18.68
CA GLU A 132 -6.94 -11.28 -17.42
C GLU A 132 -7.22 -12.77 -17.20
N ALA A 133 -6.71 -13.34 -16.11
CA ALA A 133 -7.07 -14.70 -15.69
C ALA A 133 -8.51 -14.70 -15.15
N VAL A 134 -9.41 -15.40 -15.85
CA VAL A 134 -10.84 -15.43 -15.52
C VAL A 134 -11.28 -16.71 -14.83
N THR A 135 -10.61 -17.83 -15.13
CA THR A 135 -10.98 -19.13 -14.53
C THR A 135 -9.74 -19.92 -14.17
N LEU A 136 -9.80 -20.63 -13.05
CA LEU A 136 -8.81 -21.58 -12.60
C LEU A 136 -9.48 -22.93 -12.36
N HIS A 137 -9.08 -23.96 -13.11
CA HIS A 137 -9.56 -25.33 -12.97
C HIS A 137 -8.49 -26.23 -12.36
N ASP A 138 -8.86 -27.01 -11.35
CA ASP A 138 -8.05 -28.14 -10.88
C ASP A 138 -8.28 -29.33 -11.84
N THR A 139 -7.19 -29.85 -12.40
CA THR A 139 -7.23 -30.96 -13.35
C THR A 139 -6.93 -32.34 -12.72
N GLY A 140 -6.79 -32.37 -11.39
CA GLY A 140 -6.44 -33.57 -10.63
C GLY A 140 -4.94 -33.94 -10.64
N GLY A 141 -4.13 -33.29 -11.51
CA GLY A 141 -2.69 -33.49 -11.60
C GLY A 141 -1.94 -32.16 -11.79
N GLY A 142 -2.65 -31.04 -11.74
CA GLY A 142 -2.17 -29.69 -11.93
C GLY A 142 -3.35 -28.73 -12.09
N PHE A 143 -3.12 -27.63 -12.77
CA PHE A 143 -4.11 -26.57 -12.93
C PHE A 143 -4.19 -26.12 -14.38
N ARG A 144 -5.34 -25.64 -14.78
CA ARG A 144 -5.56 -24.93 -16.05
C ARG A 144 -6.06 -23.53 -15.77
N VAL A 145 -5.31 -22.52 -16.23
CA VAL A 145 -5.66 -21.10 -16.14
C VAL A 145 -6.23 -20.68 -17.48
N GLU A 146 -7.45 -20.17 -17.49
CA GLU A 146 -8.09 -19.58 -18.66
C GLU A 146 -8.04 -18.05 -18.55
N VAL A 147 -7.69 -17.38 -19.64
CA VAL A 147 -7.63 -15.93 -19.72
C VAL A 147 -8.74 -15.37 -20.61
N ALA A 148 -9.11 -14.11 -20.42
CA ALA A 148 -10.22 -13.45 -21.11
C ALA A 148 -10.11 -13.52 -22.65
N GLY A 149 -8.87 -13.51 -23.18
CA GLY A 149 -8.60 -13.70 -24.60
C GLY A 149 -8.82 -15.14 -25.12
N GLY A 150 -9.37 -16.04 -24.30
CA GLY A 150 -9.72 -17.42 -24.65
C GLY A 150 -8.53 -18.40 -24.67
N ARG A 151 -7.31 -17.94 -24.40
CA ARG A 151 -6.15 -18.83 -24.25
C ARG A 151 -6.19 -19.58 -22.95
N GLN A 152 -5.66 -20.79 -22.95
CA GLN A 152 -5.55 -21.64 -21.77
C GLN A 152 -4.09 -22.01 -21.51
N TYR A 153 -3.70 -22.09 -20.26
CA TYR A 153 -2.35 -22.39 -19.81
C TYR A 153 -2.38 -23.47 -18.73
N ASP A 154 -1.67 -24.57 -18.97
CA ASP A 154 -1.53 -25.64 -17.98
C ASP A 154 -0.32 -25.31 -17.06
N ALA A 155 -0.50 -25.51 -15.76
CA ALA A 155 0.52 -25.31 -14.75
C ALA A 155 0.48 -26.42 -13.69
N ASP A 156 1.66 -26.77 -13.16
CA ASP A 156 1.78 -27.69 -12.03
C ASP A 156 1.50 -26.96 -10.71
N ILE A 157 1.80 -25.67 -10.68
CA ILE A 157 1.65 -24.79 -9.51
C ILE A 157 1.03 -23.46 -9.96
N VAL A 158 0.01 -23.00 -9.23
CA VAL A 158 -0.57 -21.67 -9.43
C VAL A 158 -0.41 -20.85 -8.16
N VAL A 159 0.08 -19.61 -8.31
CA VAL A 159 0.19 -18.64 -7.22
C VAL A 159 -0.74 -17.47 -7.49
N LEU A 160 -1.66 -17.21 -6.56
CA LEU A 160 -2.57 -16.07 -6.62
C LEU A 160 -1.90 -14.85 -5.97
N ALA A 161 -1.45 -13.90 -6.78
CA ALA A 161 -0.87 -12.62 -6.38
C ALA A 161 -1.79 -11.44 -6.79
N VAL A 162 -3.10 -11.66 -6.78
CA VAL A 162 -4.15 -10.79 -7.34
C VAL A 162 -4.32 -9.44 -6.62
N GLY A 163 -3.67 -9.25 -5.48
CA GLY A 163 -3.75 -8.00 -4.71
C GLY A 163 -5.14 -7.78 -4.11
N ASN A 164 -5.56 -6.52 -4.05
CA ASN A 164 -6.89 -6.15 -3.62
C ASN A 164 -7.78 -5.95 -4.85
N PHE A 165 -8.99 -6.51 -4.83
CA PHE A 165 -9.98 -6.19 -5.84
C PHE A 165 -10.43 -4.73 -5.69
N PRO A 166 -10.68 -4.01 -6.80
CA PRO A 166 -11.29 -2.70 -6.73
C PRO A 166 -12.65 -2.79 -6.02
N PRO A 167 -13.07 -1.74 -5.30
CA PRO A 167 -14.41 -1.70 -4.76
C PRO A 167 -15.44 -1.81 -5.89
N GLU A 168 -16.48 -2.60 -5.67
CA GLU A 168 -17.61 -2.70 -6.59
C GLU A 168 -18.59 -1.55 -6.37
N GLY A 169 -19.23 -1.10 -7.44
CA GLY A 169 -20.33 -0.13 -7.43
C GLY A 169 -19.93 1.24 -7.95
N ASP A 170 -20.27 1.47 -9.22
CA ASP A 170 -20.30 2.81 -9.81
C ASP A 170 -21.73 3.34 -9.75
N GLU A 171 -22.15 3.81 -8.59
CA GLU A 171 -23.38 4.61 -8.50
C GLU A 171 -23.09 6.03 -8.98
N PRO A 172 -23.95 6.61 -9.81
CA PRO A 172 -23.74 7.98 -10.29
C PRO A 172 -23.57 9.00 -9.16
N GLY A 173 -22.44 9.71 -9.14
CA GLY A 173 -22.05 10.64 -8.08
C GLY A 173 -21.26 10.00 -6.94
N TYR A 174 -20.99 8.68 -7.01
CA TYR A 174 -20.14 7.98 -6.06
C TYR A 174 -18.92 7.37 -6.78
N ILE A 175 -17.75 7.76 -6.40
CA ILE A 175 -16.48 7.21 -6.89
C ILE A 175 -16.03 6.14 -5.91
N ALA A 176 -16.24 4.87 -6.25
CA ALA A 176 -15.86 3.75 -5.42
C ALA A 176 -14.35 3.52 -5.40
N ASN A 177 -13.70 3.68 -6.56
CA ASN A 177 -12.27 3.46 -6.72
C ASN A 177 -11.52 4.78 -7.00
N PRO A 178 -10.97 5.46 -6.00
CA PRO A 178 -10.20 6.70 -6.19
C PRO A 178 -8.83 6.48 -6.88
N TRP A 179 -8.43 5.23 -7.08
CA TRP A 179 -7.19 4.87 -7.77
C TRP A 179 -7.34 4.74 -9.28
N ASP A 180 -8.56 4.79 -9.79
CA ASP A 180 -8.80 4.88 -11.23
C ASP A 180 -8.22 6.21 -11.74
N PRO A 181 -7.37 6.19 -12.80
CA PRO A 181 -6.79 7.42 -13.36
C PRO A 181 -7.81 8.46 -13.77
N GLN A 182 -9.04 8.05 -14.11
CA GLN A 182 -10.12 8.92 -14.52
C GLN A 182 -11.05 9.34 -13.37
N ALA A 183 -10.92 8.75 -12.19
CA ALA A 183 -11.86 8.92 -11.08
C ALA A 183 -12.11 10.38 -10.69
N LEU A 184 -11.07 11.22 -10.69
CA LEU A 184 -11.15 12.60 -10.25
C LEU A 184 -11.28 13.62 -11.40
N THR A 185 -11.18 13.19 -12.67
CA THR A 185 -11.13 14.11 -13.83
C THR A 185 -12.43 14.88 -14.08
N GLY A 186 -13.56 14.32 -13.65
CA GLY A 186 -14.88 14.96 -13.81
C GLY A 186 -15.29 15.90 -12.66
N ILE A 187 -14.46 16.05 -11.63
CA ILE A 187 -14.76 16.91 -10.48
C ILE A 187 -14.46 18.37 -10.85
N ARG A 188 -15.48 19.23 -10.81
CA ARG A 188 -15.28 20.68 -11.05
C ARG A 188 -14.51 21.30 -9.88
N GLN A 189 -13.67 22.28 -10.19
CA GLN A 189 -12.74 22.88 -9.21
C GLN A 189 -13.42 23.43 -7.95
N GLU A 190 -14.64 23.98 -8.06
CA GLU A 190 -15.37 24.55 -6.92
C GLU A 190 -16.38 23.59 -6.28
N SER A 191 -16.48 22.37 -6.75
CA SER A 191 -17.45 21.40 -6.22
C SER A 191 -17.14 21.04 -4.77
N ALA A 192 -18.17 20.89 -3.96
CA ALA A 192 -18.02 20.24 -2.65
C ALA A 192 -17.71 18.74 -2.82
N VAL A 193 -16.68 18.24 -2.16
CA VAL A 193 -16.26 16.83 -2.20
C VAL A 193 -16.39 16.20 -0.82
N LEU A 194 -17.12 15.08 -0.75
CA LEU A 194 -17.19 14.24 0.45
C LEU A 194 -16.29 13.01 0.29
N LEU A 195 -15.34 12.84 1.20
CA LEU A 195 -14.45 11.67 1.28
C LEU A 195 -14.85 10.79 2.45
N VAL A 196 -15.10 9.51 2.19
CA VAL A 196 -15.48 8.53 3.21
C VAL A 196 -14.27 7.70 3.62
N GLY A 197 -13.74 7.99 4.78
CA GLY A 197 -12.47 7.48 5.29
C GLY A 197 -11.47 8.62 5.51
N THR A 198 -10.57 8.45 6.49
CA THR A 198 -9.53 9.45 6.83
C THR A 198 -8.14 8.84 6.87
N GLY A 199 -7.93 7.72 6.13
CA GLY A 199 -6.65 7.03 6.01
C GLY A 199 -5.77 7.61 4.89
N LEU A 200 -4.68 6.91 4.55
CA LEU A 200 -3.73 7.35 3.53
C LEU A 200 -4.36 7.50 2.14
N THR A 201 -5.36 6.69 1.78
CA THR A 201 -6.07 6.84 0.51
C THR A 201 -6.78 8.20 0.42
N MET A 202 -7.42 8.65 1.51
CA MET A 202 -8.02 9.99 1.56
C MET A 202 -6.93 11.07 1.42
N ILE A 203 -5.79 10.92 2.08
CA ILE A 203 -4.64 11.83 1.96
C ILE A 203 -4.22 11.95 0.49
N ASP A 204 -4.00 10.83 -0.20
CA ASP A 204 -3.62 10.82 -1.61
C ASP A 204 -4.69 11.44 -2.51
N THR A 205 -5.98 11.19 -2.22
CA THR A 205 -7.10 11.82 -2.95
C THR A 205 -7.12 13.34 -2.76
N VAL A 206 -6.93 13.83 -1.53
CA VAL A 206 -6.83 15.28 -1.27
C VAL A 206 -5.64 15.88 -2.01
N ILE A 207 -4.48 15.24 -1.96
CA ILE A 207 -3.29 15.70 -2.69
C ILE A 207 -3.58 15.78 -4.20
N SER A 208 -4.23 14.78 -4.78
CA SER A 208 -4.63 14.79 -6.20
C SER A 208 -5.58 15.95 -6.54
N LEU A 209 -6.56 16.21 -5.68
CA LEU A 209 -7.48 17.35 -5.88
C LEU A 209 -6.72 18.67 -5.83
N LEU A 210 -5.82 18.85 -4.85
CA LEU A 210 -4.99 20.05 -4.73
C LEU A 210 -4.06 20.25 -5.94
N ASP A 211 -3.49 19.17 -6.47
CA ASP A 211 -2.64 19.21 -7.66
C ASP A 211 -3.43 19.56 -8.94
N GLN A 212 -4.75 19.30 -8.95
CA GLN A 212 -5.68 19.70 -10.00
C GLN A 212 -6.26 21.12 -9.79
N ASN A 213 -5.72 21.90 -8.84
CA ASN A 213 -6.20 23.23 -8.46
C ASN A 213 -7.66 23.24 -7.96
N HIS A 214 -8.10 22.17 -7.30
CA HIS A 214 -9.41 22.15 -6.67
C HIS A 214 -9.49 23.19 -5.56
N ALA A 215 -10.47 24.08 -5.66
CA ALA A 215 -10.68 25.22 -4.74
C ALA A 215 -11.91 25.00 -3.83
N GLY A 216 -12.79 24.08 -4.16
CA GLY A 216 -14.01 23.79 -3.42
C GLY A 216 -13.74 23.15 -2.05
N PRO A 217 -14.76 23.13 -1.16
CA PRO A 217 -14.63 22.53 0.16
C PRO A 217 -14.54 21.02 0.09
N ILE A 218 -13.63 20.46 0.87
CA ILE A 218 -13.43 19.00 1.02
C ILE A 218 -13.81 18.61 2.44
N LEU A 219 -14.79 17.72 2.59
CA LEU A 219 -15.18 17.14 3.86
C LEU A 219 -14.75 15.67 3.90
N ALA A 220 -13.85 15.31 4.80
CA ALA A 220 -13.48 13.92 5.05
C ALA A 220 -14.10 13.41 6.36
N ILE A 221 -14.79 12.28 6.29
CA ILE A 221 -15.47 11.71 7.44
C ILE A 221 -14.92 10.33 7.79
N SER A 222 -14.88 10.02 9.07
CA SER A 222 -14.69 8.65 9.55
C SER A 222 -15.30 8.47 10.93
N ARG A 223 -15.48 7.22 11.35
CA ARG A 223 -16.04 6.91 12.67
C ARG A 223 -15.23 7.48 13.84
N ARG A 224 -13.97 7.82 13.65
CA ARG A 224 -13.08 8.32 14.71
C ARG A 224 -12.47 9.69 14.41
N GLY A 225 -12.53 10.18 13.17
CA GLY A 225 -11.90 11.43 12.75
C GLY A 225 -10.37 11.42 12.88
N LEU A 226 -9.74 10.24 12.93
CA LEU A 226 -8.30 10.11 13.09
C LEU A 226 -7.60 10.31 11.74
N LEU A 227 -6.49 11.05 11.75
CA LEU A 227 -5.58 11.19 10.62
C LEU A 227 -4.29 10.40 10.85
N PRO A 228 -3.66 9.86 9.78
CA PRO A 228 -2.30 9.34 9.86
C PRO A 228 -1.35 10.36 10.48
N ARG A 229 -0.46 9.91 11.35
CA ARG A 229 0.55 10.78 11.97
C ARG A 229 1.66 11.10 10.97
N THR A 230 2.40 12.16 11.22
CA THR A 230 3.56 12.55 10.40
C THR A 230 4.80 11.77 10.82
N HIS A 231 5.64 11.41 9.86
CA HIS A 231 6.99 10.93 10.14
C HIS A 231 7.84 12.05 10.76
N ALA A 232 8.73 11.67 11.68
CA ALA A 232 9.81 12.53 12.18
C ALA A 232 11.09 11.71 12.25
N ALA A 233 12.22 12.40 12.29
CA ALA A 233 13.49 11.76 12.59
C ALA A 233 13.51 11.39 14.09
N VAL A 234 13.84 10.13 14.36
CA VAL A 234 13.95 9.61 15.73
C VAL A 234 15.15 8.67 15.81
N THR A 235 15.80 8.64 16.95
CA THR A 235 16.81 7.64 17.25
C THR A 235 16.14 6.29 17.45
N ALA A 236 16.61 5.28 16.73
CA ALA A 236 16.08 3.91 16.85
C ALA A 236 16.36 3.37 18.27
N ILE A 237 15.39 2.64 18.81
CA ILE A 237 15.53 1.88 20.05
C ILE A 237 15.53 0.37 19.75
N LYS A 238 16.13 -0.39 20.65
CA LYS A 238 16.12 -1.86 20.54
C LYS A 238 14.70 -2.41 20.69
N PRO A 239 14.35 -3.51 20.00
CA PRO A 239 13.12 -4.23 20.25
C PRO A 239 12.99 -4.59 21.75
N PHE A 240 11.86 -4.27 22.35
CA PHE A 240 11.62 -4.43 23.80
C PHE A 240 10.53 -5.44 24.12
N LEU A 241 9.85 -5.97 23.10
CA LEU A 241 8.68 -6.83 23.24
C LEU A 241 8.82 -8.08 22.35
N PRO A 242 9.79 -8.98 22.64
CA PRO A 242 9.90 -10.21 21.89
C PRO A 242 8.63 -11.07 22.06
N ALA A 243 8.13 -11.64 20.96
CA ALA A 243 6.85 -12.36 20.94
C ALA A 243 6.76 -13.50 21.96
N ALA A 244 7.89 -14.18 22.23
CA ALA A 244 7.95 -15.28 23.20
C ALA A 244 7.66 -14.85 24.65
N ALA A 245 7.98 -13.59 25.01
CA ALA A 245 7.77 -13.03 26.36
C ALA A 245 6.62 -12.03 26.41
N ALA A 246 5.92 -11.80 25.29
CA ALA A 246 4.87 -10.80 25.20
C ALA A 246 3.57 -11.26 25.86
N PRO A 247 2.83 -10.31 26.51
CA PRO A 247 1.49 -10.59 26.99
C PRO A 247 0.56 -11.03 25.87
N ARG A 248 -0.32 -12.00 26.15
CA ARG A 248 -1.26 -12.56 25.17
C ARG A 248 -2.64 -11.87 25.20
N THR A 249 -2.75 -10.69 25.80
CA THR A 249 -3.98 -9.90 25.82
C THR A 249 -3.71 -8.49 25.32
N VAL A 250 -4.65 -7.94 24.56
CA VAL A 250 -4.53 -6.59 23.99
C VAL A 250 -4.36 -5.51 25.07
N PRO A 251 -5.11 -5.52 26.19
CA PRO A 251 -4.91 -4.52 27.25
C PRO A 251 -3.51 -4.56 27.86
N ALA A 252 -2.95 -5.76 28.09
CA ALA A 252 -1.61 -5.89 28.65
C ALA A 252 -0.51 -5.47 27.65
N LEU A 253 -0.67 -5.79 26.36
CA LEU A 253 0.22 -5.28 25.30
C LEU A 253 0.20 -3.75 25.24
N MET A 254 -0.98 -3.15 25.24
CA MET A 254 -1.13 -1.68 25.20
C MET A 254 -0.51 -1.03 26.43
N ARG A 255 -0.67 -1.63 27.62
CA ARG A 255 -0.01 -1.13 28.84
C ARG A 255 1.51 -1.19 28.71
N ARG A 256 2.05 -2.28 28.21
CA ARG A 256 3.50 -2.45 28.03
C ARG A 256 4.08 -1.45 27.02
N ILE A 257 3.37 -1.22 25.91
CA ILE A 257 3.76 -0.21 24.92
C ILE A 257 3.74 1.20 25.51
N ARG A 258 2.69 1.57 26.26
CA ARG A 258 2.61 2.88 26.94
C ARG A 258 3.74 3.08 27.92
N GLN A 259 4.02 2.08 28.76
CA GLN A 259 5.16 2.13 29.69
C GLN A 259 6.49 2.40 28.98
N GLU A 260 6.67 1.82 27.78
CA GLU A 260 7.89 2.07 27.01
C GLU A 260 7.92 3.48 26.40
N VAL A 261 6.77 3.98 25.96
CA VAL A 261 6.66 5.39 25.51
C VAL A 261 6.99 6.35 26.67
N ASP A 262 6.47 6.09 27.87
CA ASP A 262 6.74 6.91 29.06
C ASP A 262 8.23 6.87 29.45
N ARG A 263 8.86 5.69 29.38
CA ARG A 263 10.32 5.52 29.62
C ARG A 263 11.18 6.24 28.58
N ALA A 264 10.72 6.30 27.34
CA ALA A 264 11.43 6.98 26.27
C ALA A 264 11.53 8.51 26.51
N GLY A 265 10.77 9.08 27.46
CA GLY A 265 10.84 10.45 27.92
C GLY A 265 9.86 11.41 27.23
N ALA A 266 9.91 12.68 27.61
CA ALA A 266 8.92 13.71 27.27
C ALA A 266 8.97 14.24 25.83
N ASP A 267 9.91 13.80 24.98
CA ASP A 267 9.95 14.19 23.57
C ASP A 267 8.73 13.61 22.84
N GLU A 268 7.88 14.48 22.33
CA GLU A 268 6.64 14.14 21.64
C GLU A 268 6.85 13.22 20.40
N HIS A 269 8.08 13.08 19.92
CA HIS A 269 8.41 12.25 18.75
C HIS A 269 8.84 10.83 19.13
N ARG A 270 9.21 10.57 20.38
CA ARG A 270 9.80 9.27 20.80
C ARG A 270 8.86 8.08 20.70
N TRP A 271 7.56 8.27 20.83
CA TRP A 271 6.60 7.20 20.58
C TRP A 271 6.79 6.53 19.21
N ARG A 272 7.34 7.28 18.23
CA ARG A 272 7.62 6.74 16.88
C ARG A 272 8.69 5.66 16.93
N ALA A 273 9.76 5.87 17.69
CA ALA A 273 10.82 4.88 17.89
C ALA A 273 10.26 3.61 18.57
N VAL A 274 9.37 3.78 19.56
CA VAL A 274 8.72 2.65 20.24
C VAL A 274 7.85 1.85 19.26
N ILE A 275 7.02 2.51 18.45
CA ILE A 275 6.19 1.82 17.44
C ILE A 275 7.07 1.16 16.37
N ASP A 276 8.14 1.82 15.94
CA ASP A 276 9.05 1.27 14.92
C ASP A 276 9.84 0.07 15.44
N SER A 277 10.20 0.02 16.71
CA SER A 277 10.90 -1.11 17.33
C SER A 277 10.06 -2.39 17.43
N LEU A 278 8.72 -2.29 17.28
CA LEU A 278 7.83 -3.45 17.24
C LEU A 278 7.83 -4.17 15.88
N ARG A 279 8.41 -3.55 14.82
CA ARG A 279 8.32 -4.07 13.44
C ARG A 279 8.83 -5.51 13.29
N PRO A 280 9.99 -5.88 13.83
CA PRO A 280 10.51 -7.24 13.69
C PRO A 280 9.57 -8.29 14.27
N ASP A 281 8.95 -7.98 15.41
CA ASP A 281 8.12 -8.91 16.18
C ASP A 281 6.62 -8.84 15.84
N THR A 282 6.18 -7.86 15.01
CA THR A 282 4.73 -7.60 14.77
C THR A 282 3.98 -8.84 14.28
N ARG A 283 4.56 -9.62 13.38
CA ARG A 283 3.94 -10.83 12.84
C ARG A 283 3.76 -11.89 13.94
N ASP A 284 4.79 -12.14 14.70
CA ASP A 284 4.81 -13.20 15.72
C ASP A 284 3.95 -12.79 16.92
N LEU A 285 3.95 -11.52 17.30
CA LEU A 285 2.99 -10.95 18.26
C LEU A 285 1.55 -11.20 17.82
N TRP A 286 1.23 -10.93 16.55
CA TRP A 286 -0.10 -11.17 16.01
C TRP A 286 -0.49 -12.65 16.02
N ILE A 287 0.43 -13.54 15.62
CA ILE A 287 0.19 -14.97 15.60
C ILE A 287 -0.07 -15.49 17.01
N SER A 288 0.69 -15.01 18.02
CA SER A 288 0.59 -15.44 19.42
C SER A 288 -0.73 -15.04 20.12
N LEU A 289 -1.45 -14.05 19.59
CA LEU A 289 -2.73 -13.62 20.17
C LEU A 289 -3.84 -14.66 19.96
N PRO A 290 -4.61 -14.98 21.04
CA PRO A 290 -5.82 -15.77 20.90
C PRO A 290 -6.86 -15.13 19.96
N PRO A 291 -7.73 -15.91 19.30
CA PRO A 291 -8.73 -15.39 18.37
C PRO A 291 -9.64 -14.30 18.96
N ALA A 292 -10.01 -14.39 20.24
CA ALA A 292 -10.80 -13.37 20.94
C ALA A 292 -10.04 -12.04 21.04
N GLU A 293 -8.75 -12.07 21.34
CA GLU A 293 -7.91 -10.87 21.42
C GLU A 293 -7.61 -10.26 20.05
N LYS A 294 -7.46 -11.09 19.00
CA LYS A 294 -7.39 -10.62 17.62
C LYS A 294 -8.65 -9.83 17.24
N ARG A 295 -9.85 -10.37 17.55
CA ARG A 295 -11.12 -9.65 17.34
C ARG A 295 -11.20 -8.35 18.15
N ARG A 296 -10.73 -8.36 19.42
CA ARG A 296 -10.67 -7.16 20.28
C ARG A 296 -9.77 -6.10 19.68
N PHE A 297 -8.57 -6.48 19.23
CA PHE A 297 -7.64 -5.57 18.54
C PHE A 297 -8.29 -4.95 17.31
N LEU A 298 -8.84 -5.75 16.40
CA LEU A 298 -9.45 -5.27 15.17
C LEU A 298 -10.61 -4.30 15.44
N ARG A 299 -11.40 -4.54 16.47
CA ARG A 299 -12.55 -3.70 16.84
C ARG A 299 -12.14 -2.38 17.51
N HIS A 300 -11.18 -2.41 18.41
CA HIS A 300 -10.93 -1.29 19.32
C HIS A 300 -9.58 -0.59 19.12
N VAL A 301 -8.52 -1.31 18.72
CA VAL A 301 -7.15 -0.79 18.70
C VAL A 301 -6.66 -0.51 17.28
N ARG A 302 -7.07 -1.29 16.29
CA ARG A 302 -6.61 -1.17 14.91
C ARG A 302 -6.60 0.27 14.36
N PRO A 303 -7.66 1.10 14.51
CA PRO A 303 -7.61 2.47 13.98
C PRO A 303 -6.51 3.34 14.59
N TRP A 304 -6.20 3.13 15.87
CA TRP A 304 -5.10 3.81 16.55
C TRP A 304 -3.75 3.28 16.08
N TRP A 305 -3.63 1.95 15.97
CA TRP A 305 -2.44 1.32 15.40
C TRP A 305 -2.15 1.84 14.00
N ASP A 306 -3.16 1.86 13.12
CA ASP A 306 -3.02 2.26 11.73
C ASP A 306 -2.48 3.69 11.61
N VAL A 307 -3.00 4.67 12.34
CA VAL A 307 -2.52 6.06 12.24
C VAL A 307 -1.11 6.27 12.81
N HIS A 308 -0.68 5.45 13.76
CA HIS A 308 0.68 5.52 14.31
C HIS A 308 1.68 4.73 13.46
N ARG A 309 1.24 3.67 12.80
CA ARG A 309 2.08 2.78 12.01
C ARG A 309 2.21 3.22 10.55
N HIS A 310 1.12 3.65 9.95
CA HIS A 310 1.04 4.12 8.57
C HIS A 310 1.02 5.64 8.54
N ARG A 311 2.21 6.23 8.56
CA ARG A 311 2.42 7.67 8.70
C ARG A 311 2.56 8.38 7.35
N MET A 312 2.31 9.69 7.32
CA MET A 312 2.53 10.55 6.15
C MET A 312 3.98 11.03 6.07
N ALA A 313 4.48 11.24 4.86
CA ALA A 313 5.69 12.02 4.63
C ALA A 313 5.50 13.47 5.15
N PRO A 314 6.54 14.13 5.69
CA PRO A 314 6.43 15.49 6.24
C PRO A 314 5.89 16.52 5.22
N SER A 315 6.33 16.46 3.95
CA SER A 315 5.85 17.35 2.89
C SER A 315 4.36 17.17 2.58
N VAL A 316 3.89 15.93 2.58
CA VAL A 316 2.44 15.61 2.42
C VAL A 316 1.66 16.14 3.62
N ALA A 317 2.15 15.90 4.84
CA ALA A 317 1.51 16.39 6.06
C ALA A 317 1.38 17.92 6.08
N ALA A 318 2.41 18.64 5.63
CA ALA A 318 2.39 20.11 5.54
C ALA A 318 1.30 20.62 4.58
N ARG A 319 1.11 19.96 3.41
CA ARG A 319 0.05 20.31 2.47
C ARG A 319 -1.35 20.04 3.05
N ILE A 320 -1.53 18.92 3.72
CA ILE A 320 -2.79 18.58 4.38
C ILE A 320 -3.10 19.60 5.49
N GLU A 321 -2.12 20.00 6.28
CA GLU A 321 -2.31 20.99 7.34
C GLU A 321 -2.61 22.39 6.76
N ALA A 322 -1.96 22.78 5.67
CA ALA A 322 -2.29 24.00 4.95
C ALA A 322 -3.76 24.02 4.47
N ALA A 323 -4.24 22.92 3.86
CA ALA A 323 -5.63 22.82 3.44
C ALA A 323 -6.62 22.83 4.63
N ARG A 324 -6.21 22.32 5.80
CA ARG A 324 -7.01 22.37 7.03
C ARG A 324 -7.06 23.78 7.62
N SER A 325 -5.92 24.45 7.68
CA SER A 325 -5.81 25.79 8.27
C SER A 325 -6.58 26.86 7.47
N THR A 326 -6.69 26.69 6.15
CA THR A 326 -7.52 27.54 5.30
C THR A 326 -9.02 27.20 5.35
N GLY A 327 -9.38 26.08 5.99
CA GLY A 327 -10.76 25.59 6.03
C GLY A 327 -11.20 24.83 4.77
N GLN A 328 -10.35 24.71 3.75
CA GLN A 328 -10.66 23.94 2.55
C GLN A 328 -10.87 22.46 2.85
N LEU A 329 -10.05 21.87 3.75
CA LEU A 329 -10.20 20.48 4.22
C LEU A 329 -10.74 20.45 5.65
N THR A 330 -11.93 19.90 5.83
CA THR A 330 -12.52 19.65 7.15
C THR A 330 -12.55 18.15 7.45
N ILE A 331 -12.08 17.76 8.64
CA ILE A 331 -12.15 16.37 9.12
C ILE A 331 -13.25 16.27 10.17
N ARG A 332 -14.22 15.40 9.93
CA ARG A 332 -15.36 15.25 10.84
C ARG A 332 -15.53 13.79 11.30
N ARG A 333 -15.83 13.64 12.57
CA ARG A 333 -16.24 12.34 13.12
C ARG A 333 -17.71 12.10 12.82
N ALA A 334 -17.97 11.22 11.85
CA ALA A 334 -19.32 10.87 11.40
C ALA A 334 -19.34 9.48 10.76
N ARG A 335 -20.52 8.95 10.52
CA ARG A 335 -20.81 7.82 9.67
C ARG A 335 -21.62 8.29 8.50
N LEU A 336 -21.38 7.70 7.33
CA LEU A 336 -22.25 7.88 6.19
C LEU A 336 -23.56 7.14 6.45
N GLY A 337 -24.68 7.84 6.32
CA GLY A 337 -26.02 7.31 6.27
C GLY A 337 -26.45 7.08 4.82
N ARG A 338 -27.60 7.62 4.47
CA ARG A 338 -28.18 7.49 3.12
C ARG A 338 -27.49 8.46 2.14
N LEU A 339 -27.29 8.00 0.90
CA LEU A 339 -26.95 8.84 -0.25
C LEU A 339 -28.18 9.00 -1.14
N VAL A 340 -28.48 10.21 -1.55
CA VAL A 340 -29.60 10.50 -2.46
C VAL A 340 -29.10 11.41 -3.57
N ARG A 341 -29.17 10.94 -4.81
CA ARG A 341 -28.80 11.74 -5.96
C ARG A 341 -29.86 12.80 -6.27
N LYS A 342 -29.43 14.04 -6.49
CA LYS A 342 -30.25 15.18 -6.96
C LYS A 342 -29.58 15.82 -8.17
N GLY A 343 -29.91 15.33 -9.36
CA GLY A 343 -29.28 15.80 -10.60
C GLY A 343 -27.78 15.43 -10.64
N GLN A 344 -26.91 16.44 -10.67
CA GLN A 344 -25.46 16.27 -10.64
C GLN A 344 -24.87 16.29 -9.21
N LEU A 345 -25.68 16.51 -8.19
CA LEU A 345 -25.28 16.55 -6.80
C LEU A 345 -25.73 15.28 -6.07
N VAL A 346 -25.09 15.01 -4.96
CA VAL A 346 -25.45 13.92 -4.06
C VAL A 346 -25.66 14.48 -2.67
N ASP A 347 -26.87 14.32 -2.12
CA ASP A 347 -27.13 14.60 -0.72
C ASP A 347 -26.63 13.42 0.12
N ALA A 348 -25.72 13.68 1.04
CA ALA A 348 -25.17 12.70 1.94
C ALA A 348 -25.64 12.94 3.37
N GLU A 349 -26.36 11.99 3.93
CA GLU A 349 -26.75 12.01 5.34
C GLU A 349 -25.53 11.65 6.21
N LEU A 350 -25.21 12.51 7.17
CA LEU A 350 -24.14 12.28 8.14
C LEU A 350 -24.71 11.94 9.49
N LEU A 351 -24.50 10.70 9.91
CA LEU A 351 -24.97 10.20 11.20
C LEU A 351 -23.92 10.43 12.30
N PRO A 352 -24.33 10.88 13.49
CA PRO A 352 -23.44 11.04 14.62
C PRO A 352 -22.86 9.68 15.06
N VAL A 353 -21.66 9.70 15.60
CA VAL A 353 -21.04 8.51 16.23
C VAL A 353 -21.17 8.65 17.73
N PHE A 354 -22.08 7.89 18.33
CA PHE A 354 -22.29 7.85 19.77
C PHE A 354 -21.14 7.10 20.47
N GLY A 355 -20.81 7.50 21.70
CA GLY A 355 -19.98 6.71 22.63
C GLY A 355 -18.47 6.93 22.59
N ALA A 356 -17.98 8.16 22.36
CA ALA A 356 -16.63 8.53 22.78
C ALA A 356 -16.62 9.94 23.38
N PRO A 357 -15.82 10.20 24.41
CA PRO A 357 -15.68 11.55 24.96
C PRO A 357 -15.15 12.49 23.89
N SER A 358 -15.62 13.72 23.95
CA SER A 358 -15.17 14.90 23.23
C SER A 358 -13.67 15.14 23.40
#